data_811066fd951e7c4aad130592aff34165
#
_entry.id   811066fd951e7c4aad130592aff34165
#
_cell.length_a   1.000
_cell.length_b   1.000
_cell.length_c   1.000
_cell.angle_alpha   90.00
_cell.angle_beta   90.00
_cell.angle_gamma   90.00
#
_symmetry.space_group_name_H-M   'P 1'
#
loop_
_entity.id
_entity.type
_entity.pdbx_description
1 polymer ?
#
loop_
_entity_poly.entity_id
_entity_poly.type
_entity_poly.pdbx_seq_one_letter_code
_entity_poly.pdbx_strand_id
1 'polypeptide(L)'
;MPKNELTLKKDLLFLSKLGAKKKVDFTCGYPMLYIFRNLKEKTLVSGLGADGHYCISKKGMIHFKDRIQEFRDNLFSNPNYAQKILNENIAKYYKKTTVIPYLAKEMIDEFRGTTWVELNKPRQKNATLMNYQEYFKEIKVRNHVNLQLGDSKIESNLYQLLEGNWNIRNYKSITGIFNSINRGEVWVK
;
A
#
# COMPACT_ATOMS: atom_id res chain seq x y z
N MET A 1 8.28 -7.96 -12.83
CA MET A 1 8.38 -6.51 -12.90
C MET A 1 9.52 -6.15 -13.86
N PRO A 2 9.42 -5.07 -14.63
CA PRO A 2 10.50 -4.66 -15.50
C PRO A 2 11.73 -4.33 -14.65
N LYS A 3 12.85 -4.95 -15.02
CA LYS A 3 14.15 -4.71 -14.36
C LYS A 3 14.94 -3.61 -15.09
N ASN A 4 14.25 -2.82 -15.91
CA ASN A 4 14.86 -1.82 -16.78
C ASN A 4 14.64 -0.44 -16.16
N GLU A 5 15.71 0.25 -15.94
CA GLU A 5 15.81 1.59 -15.37
C GLU A 5 14.93 2.63 -16.08
N LEU A 6 14.98 2.65 -17.41
CA LEU A 6 14.22 3.61 -18.19
C LEU A 6 12.71 3.46 -17.98
N THR A 7 12.25 2.22 -17.85
CA THR A 7 10.86 1.92 -17.54
C THR A 7 10.50 2.36 -16.13
N LEU A 8 11.38 2.13 -15.17
CA LEU A 8 11.17 2.57 -13.78
C LEU A 8 11.03 4.10 -13.71
N LYS A 9 11.91 4.86 -14.35
CA LYS A 9 11.82 6.32 -14.41
C LYS A 9 10.47 6.79 -14.94
N LYS A 10 10.06 6.27 -16.09
CA LYS A 10 8.77 6.58 -16.71
C LYS A 10 7.61 6.26 -15.76
N ASP A 11 7.65 5.11 -15.09
CA ASP A 11 6.61 4.66 -14.18
C ASP A 11 6.53 5.52 -12.92
N LEU A 12 7.66 5.95 -12.36
CA LEU A 12 7.68 6.85 -11.20
C LEU A 12 7.12 8.24 -11.53
N LEU A 13 7.51 8.81 -12.69
CA LEU A 13 6.91 10.06 -13.17
C LEU A 13 5.41 9.91 -13.42
N PHE A 14 5.01 8.79 -13.96
CA PHE A 14 3.61 8.51 -14.19
C PHE A 14 2.82 8.42 -12.89
N LEU A 15 3.34 7.72 -11.88
CA LEU A 15 2.74 7.67 -10.54
C LEU A 15 2.65 9.06 -9.89
N SER A 16 3.68 9.89 -10.06
CA SER A 16 3.63 11.28 -9.58
C SER A 16 2.47 12.07 -10.22
N LYS A 17 2.29 11.95 -11.53
CA LYS A 17 1.16 12.56 -12.26
C LYS A 17 -0.20 12.02 -11.81
N LEU A 18 -0.26 10.78 -11.33
CA LEU A 18 -1.46 10.17 -10.78
C LEU A 18 -1.72 10.51 -9.30
N GLY A 19 -0.83 11.29 -8.68
CA GLY A 19 -1.02 11.79 -7.32
C GLY A 19 -0.11 11.20 -6.25
N ALA A 20 0.87 10.35 -6.60
CA ALA A 20 1.89 9.91 -5.66
C ALA A 20 2.76 11.10 -5.21
N LYS A 21 2.88 11.33 -3.90
CA LYS A 21 3.62 12.47 -3.33
C LYS A 21 4.71 12.05 -2.36
N LYS A 22 4.54 10.93 -1.67
CA LYS A 22 5.44 10.44 -0.62
C LYS A 22 6.08 9.13 -1.05
N LYS A 23 7.24 8.80 -0.46
CA LYS A 23 7.92 7.52 -0.68
C LYS A 23 6.96 6.33 -0.66
N VAL A 24 6.09 6.26 0.35
CA VAL A 24 5.13 5.16 0.51
C VAL A 24 4.14 5.08 -0.66
N ASP A 25 3.73 6.20 -1.23
CA ASP A 25 2.81 6.22 -2.38
C ASP A 25 3.48 5.58 -3.61
N PHE A 26 4.76 5.86 -3.83
CA PHE A 26 5.53 5.24 -4.92
C PHE A 26 5.76 3.75 -4.67
N THR A 27 6.20 3.36 -3.48
CA THR A 27 6.52 1.96 -3.17
C THR A 27 5.28 1.06 -3.12
N CYS A 28 4.13 1.58 -2.72
CA CYS A 28 2.86 0.87 -2.77
C CYS A 28 2.15 0.99 -4.13
N GLY A 29 2.26 2.14 -4.78
CA GLY A 29 1.63 2.40 -6.08
C GLY A 29 2.30 1.66 -7.24
N TYR A 30 3.60 1.44 -7.18
CA TYR A 30 4.32 0.77 -8.27
C TYR A 30 3.85 -0.67 -8.52
N PRO A 31 3.68 -1.56 -7.52
CA PRO A 31 3.07 -2.86 -7.72
C PRO A 31 1.65 -2.77 -8.28
N MET A 32 0.86 -1.81 -7.80
CA MET A 32 -0.50 -1.61 -8.29
C MET A 32 -0.52 -1.15 -9.75
N LEU A 33 0.39 -0.26 -10.13
CA LEU A 33 0.56 0.13 -11.52
C LEU A 33 0.86 -1.07 -12.42
N TYR A 34 1.76 -1.97 -11.98
CA TYR A 34 2.10 -3.18 -12.71
C TYR A 34 0.90 -4.13 -12.83
N ILE A 35 0.15 -4.33 -11.74
CA ILE A 35 -1.06 -5.16 -11.73
C ILE A 35 -2.07 -4.62 -12.74
N PHE A 36 -2.45 -3.34 -12.63
CA PHE A 36 -3.46 -2.74 -13.52
C PHE A 36 -3.05 -2.74 -14.99
N ARG A 37 -1.76 -2.60 -15.28
CA ARG A 37 -1.22 -2.66 -16.66
C ARG A 37 -1.40 -4.03 -17.29
N ASN A 38 -1.32 -5.11 -16.48
CA ASN A 38 -1.36 -6.49 -16.96
C ASN A 38 -2.69 -7.21 -16.68
N LEU A 39 -3.57 -6.59 -15.88
CA LEU A 39 -4.86 -7.17 -15.53
C LEU A 39 -5.74 -7.26 -16.77
N LYS A 40 -6.31 -8.42 -17.06
CA LYS A 40 -7.26 -8.63 -18.16
C LYS A 40 -8.69 -8.26 -17.75
N GLU A 41 -9.02 -8.50 -16.50
CA GLU A 41 -10.33 -8.24 -15.89
C GLU A 41 -10.61 -6.72 -15.83
N LYS A 42 -11.90 -6.37 -15.80
CA LYS A 42 -12.34 -4.98 -15.68
C LYS A 42 -12.28 -4.47 -14.24
N THR A 43 -12.32 -5.37 -13.27
CA THR A 43 -12.42 -5.03 -11.84
C THR A 43 -11.33 -5.73 -11.04
N LEU A 44 -10.67 -4.99 -10.17
CA LEU A 44 -9.76 -5.50 -9.14
C LEU A 44 -10.36 -5.32 -7.76
N VAL A 45 -10.44 -6.39 -6.98
CA VAL A 45 -10.76 -6.32 -5.55
C VAL A 45 -9.44 -6.18 -4.77
N SER A 46 -9.32 -5.14 -3.97
CA SER A 46 -8.11 -4.80 -3.22
C SER A 46 -8.29 -4.98 -1.73
N GLY A 47 -7.29 -5.54 -1.06
CA GLY A 47 -7.21 -5.62 0.40
C GLY A 47 -6.75 -4.33 1.08
N LEU A 48 -6.70 -3.21 0.37
CA LEU A 48 -6.31 -1.92 0.95
C LEU A 48 -7.22 -1.57 2.14
N GLY A 49 -6.63 -1.11 3.24
CA GLY A 49 -7.35 -0.77 4.46
C GLY A 49 -7.45 -1.92 5.47
N ALA A 50 -7.29 -3.19 5.06
CA ALA A 50 -7.36 -4.34 5.98
C ALA A 50 -6.47 -4.17 7.22
N ASP A 51 -5.22 -3.78 7.02
CA ASP A 51 -4.27 -3.61 8.13
C ASP A 51 -4.70 -2.51 9.11
N GLY A 52 -5.48 -1.55 8.64
CA GLY A 52 -6.07 -0.50 9.46
C GLY A 52 -7.07 -1.04 10.48
N HIS A 53 -7.93 -1.96 10.06
CA HIS A 53 -8.92 -2.57 10.95
C HIS A 53 -8.26 -3.39 12.06
N TYR A 54 -7.20 -4.11 11.76
CA TYR A 54 -6.45 -4.93 12.73
C TYR A 54 -5.37 -4.16 13.50
N CYS A 55 -5.08 -2.92 13.12
CA CYS A 55 -4.03 -2.09 13.72
C CYS A 55 -2.68 -2.82 13.83
N ILE A 56 -2.26 -3.52 12.76
CA ILE A 56 -1.05 -4.36 12.72
C ILE A 56 0.15 -3.69 12.04
N SER A 57 0.00 -2.47 11.56
CA SER A 57 1.14 -1.67 11.09
C SER A 57 2.08 -1.35 12.26
N LYS A 58 3.37 -1.15 11.98
CA LYS A 58 4.36 -0.79 13.01
C LYS A 58 3.90 0.42 13.84
N LYS A 59 3.42 1.47 13.18
CA LYS A 59 2.88 2.67 13.85
C LYS A 59 1.66 2.32 14.70
N GLY A 60 0.73 1.54 14.16
CA GLY A 60 -0.48 1.10 14.87
C GLY A 60 -0.14 0.35 16.15
N MET A 61 0.72 -0.67 16.05
CA MET A 61 1.09 -1.50 17.20
C MET A 61 1.83 -0.72 18.31
N ILE A 62 2.68 0.23 17.94
CA ILE A 62 3.47 1.00 18.92
C ILE A 62 2.61 2.05 19.64
N HIS A 63 1.75 2.76 18.91
CA HIS A 63 1.11 3.96 19.42
C HIS A 63 -0.40 3.82 19.67
N PHE A 64 -1.06 2.84 19.08
CA PHE A 64 -2.52 2.76 19.07
C PHE A 64 -3.08 1.41 19.47
N LYS A 65 -2.27 0.47 19.92
CA LYS A 65 -2.73 -0.86 20.32
C LYS A 65 -3.89 -0.81 21.32
N ASP A 66 -3.79 0.04 22.33
CA ASP A 66 -4.80 0.21 23.35
C ASP A 66 -5.86 1.28 23.00
N ARG A 67 -5.70 1.94 21.86
CA ARG A 67 -6.59 2.97 21.30
C ARG A 67 -6.94 2.67 19.84
N ILE A 68 -7.24 1.41 19.56
CA ILE A 68 -7.43 0.94 18.18
C ILE A 68 -8.58 1.67 17.46
N GLN A 69 -9.62 2.05 18.19
CA GLN A 69 -10.73 2.78 17.59
C GLN A 69 -10.31 4.18 17.12
N GLU A 70 -9.52 4.89 17.92
CA GLU A 70 -8.94 6.17 17.51
C GLU A 70 -8.07 6.04 16.23
N PHE A 71 -7.31 4.95 16.13
CA PHE A 71 -6.52 4.67 14.93
C PHE A 71 -7.39 4.48 13.69
N ARG A 72 -8.49 3.72 13.84
CA ARG A 72 -9.46 3.49 12.76
C ARG A 72 -10.16 4.78 12.35
N ASP A 73 -10.65 5.54 13.32
CA ASP A 73 -11.33 6.81 13.06
C ASP A 73 -10.42 7.79 12.32
N ASN A 74 -9.17 7.93 12.74
CA ASN A 74 -8.17 8.76 12.05
C ASN A 74 -7.85 8.26 10.63
N LEU A 75 -7.88 6.96 10.38
CA LEU A 75 -7.54 6.39 9.09
C LEU A 75 -8.72 6.47 8.11
N PHE A 76 -9.90 6.06 8.55
CA PHE A 76 -11.05 5.86 7.68
C PHE A 76 -11.91 7.11 7.48
N SER A 77 -11.90 8.05 8.43
CA SER A 77 -12.55 9.35 8.26
C SER A 77 -11.80 10.31 7.34
N ASN A 78 -10.57 9.95 6.95
CA ASN A 78 -9.76 10.82 6.09
C ASN A 78 -10.23 10.73 4.62
N PRO A 79 -10.95 11.74 4.09
CA PRO A 79 -11.41 11.74 2.71
C PRO A 79 -10.25 11.75 1.70
N ASN A 80 -9.07 12.19 2.16
CA ASN A 80 -7.84 12.27 1.36
C ASN A 80 -6.91 11.09 1.60
N TYR A 81 -7.45 9.89 1.82
CA TYR A 81 -6.63 8.70 1.97
C TYR A 81 -5.84 8.45 0.67
N ALA A 82 -4.59 8.91 0.67
CA ALA A 82 -3.76 9.01 -0.52
C ALA A 82 -3.62 7.70 -1.29
N GLN A 83 -3.53 6.56 -0.60
CA GLN A 83 -3.41 5.26 -1.24
C GLN A 83 -4.71 4.85 -1.96
N LYS A 84 -5.89 5.20 -1.42
CA LYS A 84 -7.18 4.99 -2.09
C LYS A 84 -7.23 5.80 -3.38
N ILE A 85 -6.99 7.09 -3.28
CA ILE A 85 -7.02 8.02 -4.42
C ILE A 85 -6.04 7.57 -5.50
N LEU A 86 -4.82 7.19 -5.14
CA LEU A 86 -3.83 6.70 -6.08
C LEU A 86 -4.29 5.43 -6.80
N ASN A 87 -4.84 4.45 -6.08
CA ASN A 87 -5.36 3.22 -6.68
C ASN A 87 -6.52 3.49 -7.64
N GLU A 88 -7.45 4.38 -7.25
CA GLU A 88 -8.57 4.79 -8.11
C GLU A 88 -8.07 5.52 -9.38
N ASN A 89 -7.08 6.40 -9.26
CA ASN A 89 -6.50 7.09 -10.39
C ASN A 89 -5.77 6.14 -11.34
N ILE A 90 -5.02 5.15 -10.83
CA ILE A 90 -4.39 4.11 -11.64
C ILE A 90 -5.46 3.29 -12.37
N ALA A 91 -6.48 2.83 -11.66
CA ALA A 91 -7.57 2.06 -12.24
C ALA A 91 -8.27 2.83 -13.37
N LYS A 92 -8.65 4.08 -13.10
CA LYS A 92 -9.30 4.98 -14.07
C LYS A 92 -8.47 5.16 -15.34
N TYR A 93 -7.15 5.36 -15.19
CA TYR A 93 -6.26 5.48 -16.35
C TYR A 93 -6.30 4.24 -17.25
N TYR A 94 -6.33 3.05 -16.66
CA TYR A 94 -6.44 1.79 -17.41
C TYR A 94 -7.88 1.40 -17.76
N LYS A 95 -8.87 2.30 -17.59
CA LYS A 95 -10.30 2.05 -17.82
C LYS A 95 -10.82 0.83 -17.05
N LYS A 96 -10.37 0.71 -15.80
CA LYS A 96 -10.72 -0.36 -14.87
C LYS A 96 -11.34 0.19 -13.61
N THR A 97 -11.93 -0.69 -12.81
CA THR A 97 -12.52 -0.38 -11.51
C THR A 97 -11.72 -1.05 -10.40
N THR A 98 -11.54 -0.36 -9.29
CA THR A 98 -11.08 -0.96 -8.05
C THR A 98 -12.20 -0.99 -7.02
N VAL A 99 -12.38 -2.13 -6.37
CA VAL A 99 -13.28 -2.30 -5.23
C VAL A 99 -12.43 -2.52 -4.00
N ILE A 100 -12.69 -1.78 -2.94
CA ILE A 100 -11.91 -1.80 -1.70
C ILE A 100 -12.88 -2.08 -0.54
N PRO A 101 -13.23 -3.36 -0.28
CA PRO A 101 -14.25 -3.73 0.70
C PRO A 101 -13.96 -3.19 2.11
N TYR A 102 -12.69 -3.16 2.51
CA TYR A 102 -12.27 -2.66 3.83
C TYR A 102 -12.48 -1.15 4.05
N LEU A 103 -12.83 -0.40 3.01
CA LEU A 103 -13.19 1.01 3.11
C LEU A 103 -14.71 1.24 2.98
N ALA A 104 -15.49 0.18 2.84
CA ALA A 104 -16.94 0.27 2.88
C ALA A 104 -17.43 0.56 4.31
N LYS A 105 -18.50 1.34 4.40
CA LYS A 105 -19.07 1.74 5.71
C LYS A 105 -19.43 0.53 6.56
N GLU A 106 -20.06 -0.46 5.95
CA GLU A 106 -20.49 -1.69 6.60
C GLU A 106 -19.30 -2.43 7.25
N MET A 107 -18.19 -2.50 6.55
CA MET A 107 -16.97 -3.13 7.06
C MET A 107 -16.35 -2.30 8.18
N ILE A 108 -16.36 -0.96 8.08
CA ILE A 108 -15.87 -0.08 9.13
C ILE A 108 -16.71 -0.24 10.41
N ASP A 109 -18.03 -0.29 10.26
CA ASP A 109 -18.98 -0.45 11.37
C ASP A 109 -18.83 -1.84 12.04
N GLU A 110 -18.60 -2.90 11.29
CA GLU A 110 -18.37 -4.26 11.80
C GLU A 110 -17.16 -4.35 12.76
N PHE A 111 -16.11 -3.60 12.47
CA PHE A 111 -14.93 -3.55 13.33
C PHE A 111 -15.06 -2.58 14.52
N ARG A 112 -16.15 -1.78 14.58
CA ARG A 112 -16.32 -0.77 15.61
C ARG A 112 -16.45 -1.42 17.00
N GLY A 113 -15.74 -0.85 17.98
CA GLY A 113 -15.73 -1.34 19.35
C GLY A 113 -14.89 -2.58 19.62
N THR A 114 -14.39 -3.28 18.59
CA THR A 114 -13.49 -4.42 18.80
C THR A 114 -12.11 -3.96 19.25
N THR A 115 -11.54 -4.68 20.22
CA THR A 115 -10.22 -4.41 20.77
C THR A 115 -9.10 -5.07 19.95
N TRP A 116 -7.87 -4.60 20.12
CA TRP A 116 -6.71 -5.20 19.48
C TRP A 116 -6.50 -6.66 19.90
N VAL A 117 -6.73 -6.96 21.17
CA VAL A 117 -6.55 -8.31 21.76
C VAL A 117 -7.54 -9.29 21.14
N GLU A 118 -8.83 -8.93 21.07
CA GLU A 118 -9.86 -9.77 20.46
C GLU A 118 -9.52 -10.13 19.01
N LEU A 119 -8.99 -9.18 18.25
CA LEU A 119 -8.68 -9.40 16.84
C LEU A 119 -7.37 -10.16 16.60
N ASN A 120 -6.37 -10.01 17.48
CA ASN A 120 -4.99 -10.39 17.18
C ASN A 120 -4.34 -11.35 18.19
N LYS A 121 -5.06 -11.91 19.16
CA LYS A 121 -4.51 -12.92 20.06
C LYS A 121 -5.13 -14.29 19.78
N PRO A 122 -4.33 -15.38 19.86
CA PRO A 122 -2.88 -15.44 20.13
C PRO A 122 -1.99 -15.03 18.96
N ARG A 123 -2.53 -14.81 17.76
CA ARG A 123 -1.77 -14.38 16.56
C ARG A 123 -2.51 -13.29 15.80
N GLN A 124 -1.79 -12.53 14.97
CA GLN A 124 -2.40 -11.48 14.14
C GLN A 124 -3.59 -12.00 13.32
N LYS A 125 -4.67 -11.22 13.29
CA LYS A 125 -5.93 -11.54 12.58
C LYS A 125 -6.62 -12.81 13.08
N ASN A 126 -6.37 -13.22 14.32
CA ASN A 126 -6.86 -14.49 14.85
C ASN A 126 -8.38 -14.62 14.80
N ALA A 127 -9.13 -13.56 15.14
CA ALA A 127 -10.59 -13.58 15.10
C ALA A 127 -11.11 -13.99 13.71
N THR A 128 -10.58 -13.39 12.63
CA THR A 128 -10.97 -13.74 11.27
C THR A 128 -10.57 -15.17 10.91
N LEU A 129 -9.37 -15.58 11.30
CA LEU A 129 -8.90 -16.95 11.01
C LEU A 129 -9.75 -18.02 11.70
N MET A 130 -10.24 -17.73 12.91
CA MET A 130 -11.11 -18.65 13.64
C MET A 130 -12.54 -18.65 13.10
N ASN A 131 -13.11 -17.48 12.81
CA ASN A 131 -14.48 -17.37 12.31
C ASN A 131 -14.64 -17.93 10.89
N TYR A 132 -13.59 -17.91 10.10
CA TYR A 132 -13.59 -18.37 8.71
C TYR A 132 -12.60 -19.50 8.45
N GLN A 133 -12.31 -20.32 9.47
CA GLN A 133 -11.31 -21.39 9.38
C GLN A 133 -11.53 -22.37 8.23
N GLU A 134 -12.78 -22.61 7.84
CA GLU A 134 -13.13 -23.49 6.73
C GLU A 134 -12.54 -23.01 5.39
N TYR A 135 -12.50 -21.69 5.17
CA TYR A 135 -11.91 -21.09 3.97
C TYR A 135 -10.38 -21.07 4.00
N PHE A 136 -9.77 -21.26 5.18
CA PHE A 136 -8.33 -21.23 5.36
C PHE A 136 -7.69 -22.62 5.51
N LYS A 137 -8.46 -23.70 5.44
CA LYS A 137 -7.95 -25.07 5.60
C LYS A 137 -6.84 -25.41 4.60
N GLU A 138 -7.00 -24.97 3.36
CA GLU A 138 -6.07 -25.25 2.26
C GLU A 138 -5.12 -24.08 1.97
N ILE A 139 -5.26 -22.96 2.68
CA ILE A 139 -4.47 -21.76 2.46
C ILE A 139 -3.42 -21.64 3.55
N LYS A 140 -2.14 -21.61 3.15
CA LYS A 140 -1.05 -21.30 4.09
C LYS A 140 -1.14 -19.84 4.54
N VAL A 141 -1.72 -19.62 5.71
CA VAL A 141 -1.78 -18.29 6.33
C VAL A 141 -0.38 -17.85 6.74
N ARG A 142 0.06 -16.70 6.19
CA ARG A 142 1.36 -16.10 6.51
C ARG A 142 1.16 -14.94 7.48
N ASN A 143 2.19 -14.65 8.27
CA ASN A 143 2.24 -13.42 9.05
C ASN A 143 2.20 -12.20 8.12
N HIS A 144 1.69 -11.08 8.66
CA HIS A 144 1.67 -9.83 7.90
C HIS A 144 3.08 -9.42 7.46
N VAL A 145 3.22 -9.16 6.19
CA VAL A 145 4.42 -8.57 5.59
C VAL A 145 3.96 -7.41 4.70
N ASN A 146 4.61 -6.27 4.85
CA ASN A 146 4.31 -5.12 3.99
C ASN A 146 4.51 -5.47 2.52
N LEU A 147 3.60 -5.03 1.66
CA LEU A 147 3.60 -5.33 0.22
C LEU A 147 4.96 -5.03 -0.43
N GLN A 148 5.61 -3.94 -0.04
CA GLN A 148 6.90 -3.50 -0.57
C GLN A 148 8.09 -4.36 -0.09
N LEU A 149 7.95 -5.09 1.02
CA LEU A 149 9.00 -5.96 1.58
C LEU A 149 8.78 -7.44 1.28
N GLY A 150 7.54 -7.81 0.94
CA GLY A 150 7.13 -9.20 0.68
C GLY A 150 7.55 -9.69 -0.71
N ASP A 151 6.66 -10.44 -1.34
CA ASP A 151 6.90 -11.09 -2.64
C ASP A 151 7.31 -10.11 -3.74
N SER A 152 6.92 -8.83 -3.65
CA SER A 152 7.29 -7.82 -4.63
C SER A 152 8.76 -7.42 -4.56
N LYS A 153 9.40 -7.53 -3.39
CA LYS A 153 10.78 -7.07 -3.09
C LYS A 153 11.09 -5.68 -3.68
N ILE A 154 10.06 -4.85 -3.78
CA ILE A 154 10.14 -3.63 -4.58
C ILE A 154 11.03 -2.61 -3.92
N GLU A 155 11.06 -2.59 -2.59
CA GLU A 155 11.88 -1.64 -1.85
C GLU A 155 13.35 -1.88 -2.14
N SER A 156 13.83 -3.12 -2.06
CA SER A 156 15.22 -3.45 -2.34
C SER A 156 15.61 -3.18 -3.80
N ASN A 157 14.75 -3.61 -4.74
CA ASN A 157 15.03 -3.42 -6.16
C ASN A 157 14.92 -1.96 -6.60
N LEU A 158 13.96 -1.21 -6.03
CA LEU A 158 13.78 0.21 -6.33
C LEU A 158 15.02 1.01 -5.93
N TYR A 159 15.59 0.73 -4.77
CA TYR A 159 16.78 1.41 -4.29
C TYR A 159 18.00 1.10 -5.12
N GLN A 160 18.24 -0.16 -5.44
CA GLN A 160 19.35 -0.56 -6.32
C GLN A 160 19.25 0.10 -7.70
N LEU A 161 18.06 0.16 -8.28
CA LEU A 161 17.82 0.82 -9.55
C LEU A 161 17.97 2.33 -9.48
N LEU A 162 17.62 2.95 -8.36
CA LEU A 162 17.81 4.38 -8.14
C LEU A 162 19.28 4.72 -7.87
N GLU A 163 19.99 3.88 -7.11
CA GLU A 163 21.40 4.11 -6.76
C GLU A 163 22.33 4.04 -7.98
N GLY A 164 22.04 3.18 -8.95
CA GLY A 164 22.90 3.01 -10.13
C GLY A 164 22.87 4.16 -11.14
N ASN A 165 21.82 5.00 -11.13
CA ASN A 165 21.48 5.83 -12.29
C ASN A 165 21.07 7.26 -11.99
N TRP A 166 20.98 7.57 -10.75
CA TRP A 166 20.61 8.90 -10.32
C TRP A 166 21.85 9.48 -9.65
N ASN A 167 22.14 10.71 -9.92
CA ASN A 167 23.23 11.38 -9.24
C ASN A 167 22.84 11.59 -7.77
N ILE A 168 22.67 10.45 -7.05
CA ILE A 168 22.24 10.36 -5.65
C ILE A 168 23.15 11.16 -4.76
N ARG A 169 24.39 11.42 -5.19
CA ARG A 169 25.35 12.28 -4.46
C ARG A 169 24.76 13.66 -4.10
N ASN A 170 23.76 14.11 -4.86
CA ASN A 170 23.07 15.36 -4.61
C ASN A 170 21.88 15.23 -3.64
N TYR A 171 21.47 14.00 -3.26
CA TYR A 171 20.32 13.78 -2.40
C TYR A 171 20.75 13.16 -1.08
N LYS A 172 20.47 13.87 0.03
CA LYS A 172 20.80 13.40 1.39
C LYS A 172 19.97 12.20 1.85
N SER A 173 18.91 11.84 1.15
CA SER A 173 18.03 10.71 1.50
C SER A 173 17.17 10.28 0.32
N ILE A 174 16.69 9.04 0.37
CA ILE A 174 15.73 8.50 -0.60
C ILE A 174 14.42 9.32 -0.64
N THR A 175 13.98 9.83 0.51
CA THR A 175 12.85 10.77 0.57
C THR A 175 13.12 12.02 -0.27
N GLY A 176 14.34 12.52 -0.27
CA GLY A 176 14.76 13.63 -1.13
C GLY A 176 14.62 13.33 -2.61
N ILE A 177 14.94 12.10 -3.04
CA ILE A 177 14.77 11.67 -4.44
C ILE A 177 13.29 11.73 -4.84
N PHE A 178 12.40 11.16 -4.03
CA PHE A 178 10.97 11.19 -4.33
C PHE A 178 10.40 12.60 -4.33
N ASN A 179 10.85 13.46 -3.44
CA ASN A 179 10.46 14.87 -3.44
C ASN A 179 10.92 15.58 -4.73
N SER A 180 12.11 15.26 -5.22
CA SER A 180 12.64 15.83 -6.47
C SER A 180 11.90 15.30 -7.70
N ILE A 181 11.48 14.03 -7.69
CA ILE A 181 10.58 13.50 -8.71
C ILE A 181 9.28 14.33 -8.78
N ASN A 182 8.68 14.59 -7.63
CA ASN A 182 7.44 15.39 -7.56
C ASN A 182 7.62 16.82 -8.04
N ARG A 183 8.81 17.39 -7.86
CA ARG A 183 9.14 18.74 -8.37
C ARG A 183 9.61 18.76 -9.83
N GLY A 184 9.74 17.60 -10.47
CA GLY A 184 10.26 17.51 -11.84
C GLY A 184 11.76 17.77 -11.99
N GLU A 185 12.51 17.83 -10.90
CA GLU A 185 13.93 18.24 -10.88
C GLU A 185 14.91 17.12 -11.26
N VAL A 186 14.46 15.87 -11.27
CA VAL A 186 15.32 14.69 -11.34
C VAL A 186 15.69 14.29 -12.77
N TRP A 187 15.13 14.96 -13.77
CA TRP A 187 15.10 14.44 -15.14
C TRP A 187 15.96 15.21 -16.12
N VAL A 188 16.81 16.07 -15.62
CA VAL A 188 17.75 16.81 -16.47
C VAL A 188 19.00 15.94 -16.67
N LYS A 189 18.92 14.99 -17.57
CA LYS A 189 19.86 14.51 -18.60
C LYS A 189 19.37 13.26 -19.26
#